data_ff057d8303c02312cc1f08350b1dd4af
#
_entry.id   ff057d8303c02312cc1f08350b1dd4af
#
_cell.length_a   1.000
_cell.length_b   1.000
_cell.length_c   1.000
_cell.angle_alpha   90.00
_cell.angle_beta   90.00
_cell.angle_gamma   90.00
#
_symmetry.space_group_name_H-M   'P 1'
#
loop_
_entity.id
_entity.type
_entity.pdbx_description
1 polymer ?
#
loop_
_entity_poly.entity_id
_entity_poly.type
_entity_poly.pdbx_seq_one_letter_code
_entity_poly.pdbx_strand_id
1 'polypeptide(L)'
;MLEAFAFLTYLRPMNRKTVDAPGTLLDFLVGTCGFATNTRARKSIKAGEISVDGVPLRIPSAALAPGQKVAWGKPSSKDFAVPPIRGAAPTRSARAPQAAEPPFEIVHEDEHLIAYIKPAGWVFASPRPQVKSAYSRMREWLAVARPECTDLHFVNRIEMESSGISIIAKDRRWRAHLQGHWASFPKRIYLVLEGSVPVDGEITVLEQGEHGRNIRAFPYRAMRANDRYTMLRTEADPDDVPALLGGLRRLNCVLLGKGKEAPDPMGRAGIHLFEVALTGPEGQEILLKSRVPREFLTLMRGGKLKAHTAPKASPAAHATRPEKASGKRAASPGGASRAPRVRGE
;
A
#
# COMPACT_ATOMS: atom_id res chain seq x y z
N MET A 1 22.02 -46.16 -34.65
CA MET A 1 22.95 -45.01 -34.63
C MET A 1 22.16 -43.80 -34.23
N LEU A 2 22.26 -43.45 -32.93
CA LEU A 2 21.57 -42.32 -32.32
C LEU A 2 22.52 -41.12 -32.32
N GLU A 3 22.17 -40.08 -32.99
CA GLU A 3 22.84 -38.80 -32.85
C GLU A 3 22.25 -38.05 -31.63
N ALA A 4 23.06 -37.91 -30.60
CA ALA A 4 22.79 -37.08 -29.45
C ALA A 4 23.15 -35.63 -29.78
N PHE A 5 22.14 -34.79 -30.03
CA PHE A 5 22.32 -33.33 -30.09
C PHE A 5 22.57 -32.80 -28.68
N ALA A 6 23.82 -32.49 -28.41
CA ALA A 6 24.23 -31.77 -27.22
C ALA A 6 23.79 -30.31 -27.32
N PHE A 7 22.78 -29.93 -26.54
CA PHE A 7 22.47 -28.53 -26.25
C PHE A 7 23.58 -27.97 -25.35
N LEU A 8 24.55 -27.33 -25.94
CA LEU A 8 25.58 -26.57 -25.23
C LEU A 8 24.97 -25.22 -24.84
N THR A 9 24.32 -25.17 -23.70
CA THR A 9 23.85 -23.92 -23.09
C THR A 9 25.07 -23.11 -22.65
N TYR A 10 25.27 -21.97 -23.23
CA TYR A 10 26.36 -21.02 -22.97
C TYR A 10 26.21 -20.48 -21.52
N LEU A 11 26.86 -21.16 -20.58
CA LEU A 11 27.00 -20.70 -19.19
C LEU A 11 28.00 -19.53 -19.18
N ARG A 12 27.50 -18.30 -19.11
CA ARG A 12 28.36 -17.17 -18.76
C ARG A 12 28.81 -17.36 -17.31
N PRO A 13 30.13 -17.42 -17.04
CA PRO A 13 30.63 -17.58 -15.69
C PRO A 13 30.20 -16.37 -14.83
N MET A 14 29.75 -16.63 -13.59
CA MET A 14 29.55 -15.58 -12.62
C MET A 14 30.89 -14.95 -12.25
N ASN A 15 30.98 -13.63 -12.40
CA ASN A 15 32.13 -12.89 -11.92
C ASN A 15 32.09 -12.82 -10.39
N ARG A 16 33.27 -12.94 -9.75
CA ARG A 16 33.39 -12.87 -8.28
C ARG A 16 34.54 -11.96 -7.90
N LYS A 17 34.37 -11.17 -6.84
CA LYS A 17 35.42 -10.33 -6.28
C LYS A 17 35.28 -10.23 -4.78
N THR A 18 36.39 -10.22 -4.05
CA THR A 18 36.41 -10.06 -2.61
C THR A 18 36.42 -8.55 -2.26
N VAL A 19 35.76 -8.19 -1.20
CA VAL A 19 35.72 -6.83 -0.67
C VAL A 19 36.99 -6.56 0.11
N ASP A 20 37.76 -5.55 -0.29
CA ASP A 20 39.05 -5.21 0.33
C ASP A 20 38.89 -4.14 1.42
N ALA A 21 37.90 -3.25 1.32
CA ALA A 21 37.63 -2.17 2.26
C ALA A 21 36.12 -2.03 2.55
N PRO A 22 35.75 -1.56 3.76
CA PRO A 22 34.34 -1.36 4.07
C PRO A 22 33.72 -0.27 3.19
N GLY A 23 32.48 -0.47 2.76
CA GLY A 23 31.78 0.44 1.85
C GLY A 23 30.35 0.01 1.59
N THR A 24 29.66 0.63 0.61
CA THR A 24 28.36 0.16 0.18
C THR A 24 28.45 -0.78 -1.02
N LEU A 25 27.46 -1.67 -1.14
CA LEU A 25 27.38 -2.59 -2.30
C LEU A 25 27.38 -1.81 -3.64
N LEU A 26 26.72 -0.67 -3.68
CA LEU A 26 26.67 0.16 -4.89
C LEU A 26 28.04 0.70 -5.26
N ASP A 27 28.75 1.27 -4.30
CA ASP A 27 30.08 1.87 -4.51
C ASP A 27 31.10 0.79 -4.91
N PHE A 28 31.03 -0.40 -4.29
CA PHE A 28 31.87 -1.52 -4.62
C PHE A 28 31.64 -2.04 -6.07
N LEU A 29 30.38 -2.12 -6.51
CA LEU A 29 30.05 -2.56 -7.86
C LEU A 29 30.53 -1.58 -8.93
N VAL A 30 30.41 -0.27 -8.68
CA VAL A 30 30.84 0.75 -9.64
C VAL A 30 32.34 0.98 -9.61
N GLY A 31 32.93 1.11 -8.41
CA GLY A 31 34.34 1.38 -8.24
C GLY A 31 35.26 0.17 -8.51
N THR A 32 34.77 -1.03 -8.20
CA THR A 32 35.66 -2.22 -8.15
C THR A 32 35.24 -3.32 -9.12
N CYS A 33 33.93 -3.51 -9.39
CA CYS A 33 33.44 -4.58 -10.24
C CYS A 33 33.19 -4.18 -11.70
N GLY A 34 33.51 -2.93 -12.08
CA GLY A 34 33.45 -2.47 -13.47
C GLY A 34 32.04 -2.17 -14.00
N PHE A 35 31.09 -1.86 -13.11
CA PHE A 35 29.78 -1.35 -13.55
C PHE A 35 29.92 0.09 -14.05
N ALA A 36 29.56 0.32 -15.32
CA ALA A 36 29.79 1.62 -15.99
C ALA A 36 29.03 2.82 -15.36
N THR A 37 27.91 2.56 -14.67
CA THR A 37 27.08 3.61 -14.05
C THR A 37 26.34 3.12 -12.80
N ASN A 38 26.07 4.03 -11.86
CA ASN A 38 25.22 3.80 -10.69
C ASN A 38 23.83 3.27 -11.07
N THR A 39 23.27 3.73 -12.18
CA THR A 39 21.95 3.31 -12.68
C THR A 39 21.95 1.84 -13.08
N ARG A 40 23.01 1.40 -13.78
CA ARG A 40 23.16 -0.01 -14.20
C ARG A 40 23.39 -0.93 -13.00
N ALA A 41 24.26 -0.53 -12.07
CA ALA A 41 24.49 -1.29 -10.83
C ALA A 41 23.20 -1.43 -9.99
N ARG A 42 22.44 -0.35 -9.82
CA ARG A 42 21.13 -0.37 -9.11
C ARG A 42 20.12 -1.30 -9.81
N LYS A 43 20.11 -1.34 -11.14
CA LYS A 43 19.23 -2.23 -11.90
C LYS A 43 19.57 -3.70 -11.65
N SER A 44 20.86 -4.08 -11.73
CA SER A 44 21.33 -5.45 -11.46
C SER A 44 21.11 -5.86 -9.99
N ILE A 45 21.32 -4.95 -9.02
CA ILE A 45 21.02 -5.23 -7.60
C ILE A 45 19.51 -5.50 -7.42
N LYS A 46 18.63 -4.64 -7.97
CA LYS A 46 17.18 -4.84 -7.88
C LYS A 46 16.69 -6.08 -8.59
N ALA A 47 17.34 -6.46 -9.69
CA ALA A 47 17.04 -7.69 -10.43
C ALA A 47 17.48 -8.98 -9.68
N GLY A 48 18.24 -8.85 -8.58
CA GLY A 48 18.76 -9.99 -7.83
C GLY A 48 19.93 -10.71 -8.54
N GLU A 49 20.60 -10.03 -9.45
CA GLU A 49 21.77 -10.55 -10.19
C GLU A 49 23.06 -10.44 -9.38
N ILE A 50 23.00 -9.92 -8.16
CA ILE A 50 24.13 -9.70 -7.25
C ILE A 50 23.94 -10.53 -5.99
N SER A 51 24.97 -11.26 -5.59
CA SER A 51 25.02 -11.97 -4.31
C SER A 51 26.26 -11.61 -3.51
N VAL A 52 26.14 -11.62 -2.19
CA VAL A 52 27.25 -11.44 -1.24
C VAL A 52 27.30 -12.70 -0.40
N ASP A 53 28.46 -13.35 -0.37
CA ASP A 53 28.69 -14.67 0.28
C ASP A 53 27.66 -15.73 -0.13
N GLY A 54 27.22 -15.69 -1.39
CA GLY A 54 26.23 -16.61 -1.95
C GLY A 54 24.75 -16.22 -1.68
N VAL A 55 24.48 -15.16 -0.92
CA VAL A 55 23.13 -14.70 -0.63
C VAL A 55 22.77 -13.54 -1.58
N PRO A 56 21.66 -13.61 -2.35
CA PRO A 56 21.23 -12.53 -3.22
C PRO A 56 20.91 -11.26 -2.41
N LEU A 57 21.55 -10.13 -2.76
CA LEU A 57 21.37 -8.86 -2.09
C LEU A 57 20.73 -7.84 -3.03
N ARG A 58 19.60 -7.23 -2.61
CA ARG A 58 18.80 -6.31 -3.44
C ARG A 58 18.81 -4.87 -2.93
N ILE A 59 19.65 -4.56 -1.94
CA ILE A 59 19.75 -3.25 -1.29
C ILE A 59 21.03 -2.56 -1.74
N PRO A 60 20.96 -1.48 -2.55
CA PRO A 60 22.16 -0.78 -3.05
C PRO A 60 23.06 -0.17 -1.96
N SER A 61 22.45 0.27 -0.86
CA SER A 61 23.14 0.86 0.30
C SER A 61 23.53 -0.17 1.36
N ALA A 62 23.49 -1.46 1.05
CA ALA A 62 23.93 -2.48 2.01
C ALA A 62 25.43 -2.30 2.30
N ALA A 63 25.78 -2.31 3.57
CA ALA A 63 27.16 -2.24 4.01
C ALA A 63 27.89 -3.55 3.70
N LEU A 64 29.08 -3.45 3.16
CA LEU A 64 29.99 -4.56 2.93
C LEU A 64 31.17 -4.49 3.91
N ALA A 65 31.57 -5.65 4.43
CA ALA A 65 32.73 -5.80 5.25
C ALA A 65 33.92 -6.40 4.46
N PRO A 66 35.15 -6.08 4.81
CA PRO A 66 36.34 -6.71 4.20
C PRO A 66 36.27 -8.24 4.32
N GLY A 67 36.68 -8.94 3.26
CA GLY A 67 36.65 -10.39 3.19
C GLY A 67 35.37 -11.01 2.59
N GLN A 68 34.28 -10.27 2.48
CA GLN A 68 33.07 -10.74 1.84
C GLN A 68 33.24 -10.93 0.33
N LYS A 69 32.57 -11.94 -0.24
CA LYS A 69 32.67 -12.28 -1.67
C LYS A 69 31.42 -11.81 -2.41
N VAL A 70 31.58 -10.80 -3.25
CA VAL A 70 30.50 -10.31 -4.13
C VAL A 70 30.57 -11.05 -5.47
N ALA A 71 29.43 -11.62 -5.91
CA ALA A 71 29.30 -12.25 -7.20
C ALA A 71 28.18 -11.58 -8.02
N TRP A 72 28.37 -11.48 -9.35
CA TRP A 72 27.40 -10.87 -10.27
C TRP A 72 27.33 -11.59 -11.60
N GLY A 73 26.15 -11.57 -12.21
CA GLY A 73 25.81 -12.30 -13.45
C GLY A 73 24.44 -12.94 -13.31
N LYS A 74 23.93 -13.59 -14.35
CA LYS A 74 22.68 -14.36 -14.23
C LYS A 74 22.95 -15.60 -13.38
N PRO A 75 22.29 -15.77 -12.21
CA PRO A 75 22.51 -16.93 -11.36
C PRO A 75 22.00 -18.20 -12.03
N SER A 76 22.81 -19.26 -12.00
CA SER A 76 22.38 -20.63 -12.25
C SER A 76 21.85 -21.22 -10.92
N SER A 77 20.83 -22.07 -10.97
CA SER A 77 20.31 -22.76 -9.79
C SER A 77 21.33 -23.60 -9.02
N LYS A 78 22.48 -23.90 -9.63
CA LYS A 78 23.61 -24.66 -9.04
C LYS A 78 24.60 -23.77 -8.26
N ASP A 79 24.56 -22.46 -8.44
CA ASP A 79 25.52 -21.54 -7.80
C ASP A 79 25.16 -21.18 -6.34
N PHE A 80 24.01 -21.64 -5.85
CA PHE A 80 23.53 -21.42 -4.49
C PHE A 80 23.58 -22.67 -3.60
N ALA A 81 24.34 -23.72 -3.98
CA ALA A 81 24.57 -24.86 -3.11
C ALA A 81 25.49 -24.45 -1.95
N VAL A 82 24.94 -24.31 -0.76
CA VAL A 82 25.69 -24.12 0.47
C VAL A 82 26.53 -25.41 0.71
N PRO A 83 27.88 -25.34 0.82
CA PRO A 83 28.67 -26.51 1.18
C PRO A 83 28.33 -26.94 2.62
N PRO A 84 28.23 -28.25 2.92
CA PRO A 84 27.95 -28.72 4.27
C PRO A 84 29.11 -28.36 5.20
N ILE A 85 28.84 -27.60 6.24
CA ILE A 85 29.79 -27.29 7.32
C ILE A 85 30.00 -28.60 8.10
N ARG A 86 31.20 -29.21 7.93
CA ARG A 86 31.64 -30.32 8.76
C ARG A 86 32.09 -29.78 10.11
N GLY A 87 31.44 -30.23 11.16
CA GLY A 87 31.96 -30.22 12.53
C GLY A 87 31.43 -29.09 13.43
N ALA A 88 30.21 -29.21 13.88
CA ALA A 88 29.78 -28.73 15.18
C ALA A 88 28.82 -29.78 15.77
N ALA A 89 29.06 -30.14 17.05
CA ALA A 89 28.26 -31.08 17.83
C ALA A 89 26.79 -30.66 17.88
N PRO A 90 25.82 -31.58 18.11
CA PRO A 90 24.40 -31.25 18.03
C PRO A 90 24.01 -30.39 19.24
N THR A 91 24.04 -29.10 19.07
CA THR A 91 23.36 -28.17 19.97
C THR A 91 21.91 -28.05 19.52
N ARG A 92 21.01 -28.52 20.41
CA ARG A 92 19.57 -28.26 20.47
C ARG A 92 18.91 -27.84 19.15
N SER A 93 18.08 -28.75 18.64
CA SER A 93 17.08 -28.53 17.61
C SER A 93 16.81 -27.04 17.34
N ALA A 94 17.44 -26.52 16.27
CA ALA A 94 17.04 -25.24 15.68
C ALA A 94 15.63 -25.46 15.12
N ARG A 95 14.63 -24.97 15.85
CA ARG A 95 13.25 -24.81 15.38
C ARG A 95 13.35 -24.15 13.99
N ALA A 96 12.78 -24.79 12.97
CA ALA A 96 12.67 -24.19 11.64
C ALA A 96 12.28 -22.71 11.77
N PRO A 97 12.83 -21.78 10.96
CA PRO A 97 12.48 -20.40 11.04
C PRO A 97 10.96 -20.30 10.96
N GLN A 98 10.30 -19.97 12.09
CA GLN A 98 8.88 -19.70 12.10
C GLN A 98 8.66 -18.60 11.08
N ALA A 99 7.86 -18.89 10.06
CA ALA A 99 7.44 -17.89 9.09
C ALA A 99 6.97 -16.66 9.89
N ALA A 100 7.60 -15.53 9.68
CA ALA A 100 7.29 -14.31 10.42
C ALA A 100 5.79 -14.06 10.33
N GLU A 101 5.13 -13.82 11.48
CA GLU A 101 3.69 -13.57 11.51
C GLU A 101 3.35 -12.39 10.57
N PRO A 102 2.24 -12.47 9.84
CA PRO A 102 1.82 -11.39 8.95
C PRO A 102 1.58 -10.11 9.77
N PRO A 103 1.98 -8.93 9.27
CA PRO A 103 1.82 -7.66 10.00
C PRO A 103 0.37 -7.24 10.17
N PHE A 104 -0.55 -7.82 9.41
CA PHE A 104 -1.98 -7.60 9.45
C PHE A 104 -2.73 -8.91 9.27
N GLU A 105 -3.98 -8.97 9.73
CA GLU A 105 -4.86 -10.14 9.57
C GLU A 105 -5.06 -10.46 8.09
N ILE A 106 -4.72 -11.67 7.67
CA ILE A 106 -4.98 -12.18 6.33
C ILE A 106 -6.39 -12.80 6.32
N VAL A 107 -7.22 -12.41 5.37
CA VAL A 107 -8.58 -12.94 5.21
C VAL A 107 -8.70 -13.90 4.03
N HIS A 108 -7.77 -13.82 3.08
CA HIS A 108 -7.68 -14.74 1.96
C HIS A 108 -6.26 -14.71 1.37
N GLU A 109 -5.77 -15.85 0.92
CA GLU A 109 -4.55 -15.97 0.14
C GLU A 109 -4.67 -17.17 -0.82
N ASP A 110 -4.38 -16.93 -2.09
CA ASP A 110 -4.26 -17.93 -3.14
C ASP A 110 -3.01 -17.65 -4.01
N GLU A 111 -2.91 -18.30 -5.16
CA GLU A 111 -1.79 -18.11 -6.11
C GLU A 111 -1.78 -16.72 -6.75
N HIS A 112 -2.93 -16.04 -6.84
CA HIS A 112 -3.13 -14.80 -7.59
C HIS A 112 -3.24 -13.55 -6.75
N LEU A 113 -3.78 -13.68 -5.54
CA LEU A 113 -3.96 -12.52 -4.67
C LEU A 113 -3.79 -12.85 -3.19
N ILE A 114 -3.57 -11.82 -2.40
CA ILE A 114 -3.67 -11.83 -0.95
C ILE A 114 -4.54 -10.68 -0.50
N ALA A 115 -5.54 -10.98 0.33
CA ALA A 115 -6.41 -9.99 0.95
C ALA A 115 -6.13 -9.93 2.46
N TYR A 116 -5.97 -8.72 2.98
CA TYR A 116 -5.67 -8.47 4.38
C TYR A 116 -6.51 -7.32 4.93
N ILE A 117 -6.63 -7.23 6.24
CA ILE A 117 -7.32 -6.12 6.89
C ILE A 117 -6.35 -4.99 7.16
N LYS A 118 -6.52 -3.87 6.46
CA LYS A 118 -5.81 -2.65 6.79
C LYS A 118 -6.43 -2.02 8.04
N PRO A 119 -5.72 -1.88 9.16
CA PRO A 119 -6.23 -1.18 10.33
C PRO A 119 -6.38 0.34 10.06
N ALA A 120 -7.23 1.00 10.83
CA ALA A 120 -7.26 2.46 10.88
C ALA A 120 -5.93 3.00 11.44
N GLY A 121 -5.59 4.25 11.11
CA GLY A 121 -4.35 4.92 11.51
C GLY A 121 -3.13 4.59 10.63
N TRP A 122 -3.23 3.61 9.72
CA TRP A 122 -2.17 3.30 8.77
C TRP A 122 -2.38 4.02 7.44
N VAL A 123 -1.35 4.74 6.99
CA VAL A 123 -1.28 5.22 5.60
C VAL A 123 -1.31 4.01 4.67
N PHE A 124 -2.15 4.03 3.65
CA PHE A 124 -2.30 2.90 2.74
C PHE A 124 -1.01 2.61 1.97
N ALA A 125 -0.55 3.59 1.18
CA ALA A 125 0.70 3.54 0.43
C ALA A 125 1.32 4.93 0.37
N SER A 126 2.64 5.01 0.36
CA SER A 126 3.36 6.28 0.26
C SER A 126 4.45 6.20 -0.80
N PRO A 127 4.62 7.23 -1.63
CA PRO A 127 5.76 7.33 -2.53
C PRO A 127 7.06 7.67 -1.77
N ARG A 128 6.96 8.12 -0.51
CA ARG A 128 8.10 8.45 0.35
C ARG A 128 8.59 7.20 1.06
N PRO A 129 9.84 6.74 0.83
CA PRO A 129 10.35 5.49 1.44
C PRO A 129 10.41 5.53 2.96
N GLN A 130 10.52 6.73 3.56
CA GLN A 130 10.59 6.92 5.01
C GLN A 130 9.24 6.70 5.70
N VAL A 131 8.14 6.81 4.97
CA VAL A 131 6.78 6.62 5.51
C VAL A 131 6.42 5.15 5.43
N LYS A 132 6.37 4.48 6.58
CA LYS A 132 5.87 3.11 6.67
C LYS A 132 4.37 3.11 6.38
N SER A 133 3.98 2.43 5.32
CA SER A 133 2.60 2.24 4.90
C SER A 133 2.15 0.80 5.08
N ALA A 134 0.84 0.56 5.08
CA ALA A 134 0.30 -0.79 5.17
C ALA A 134 0.80 -1.65 4.00
N TYR A 135 0.81 -1.10 2.79
CA TYR A 135 1.32 -1.78 1.60
C TYR A 135 2.82 -2.08 1.69
N SER A 136 3.65 -1.15 2.15
CA SER A 136 5.09 -1.41 2.31
C SER A 136 5.36 -2.50 3.35
N ARG A 137 4.61 -2.51 4.46
CA ARG A 137 4.73 -3.56 5.50
C ARG A 137 4.33 -4.93 4.99
N MET A 138 3.24 -5.03 4.22
CA MET A 138 2.84 -6.29 3.58
C MET A 138 3.89 -6.78 2.59
N ARG A 139 4.46 -5.88 1.78
CA ARG A 139 5.53 -6.24 0.83
C ARG A 139 6.81 -6.72 1.51
N GLU A 140 7.21 -6.06 2.61
CA GLU A 140 8.35 -6.48 3.42
C GLU A 140 8.14 -7.90 3.97
N TRP A 141 6.96 -8.17 4.50
CA TRP A 141 6.62 -9.49 5.02
C TRP A 141 6.55 -10.54 3.90
N LEU A 142 5.87 -10.24 2.79
CA LEU A 142 5.76 -11.15 1.65
C LEU A 142 7.13 -11.48 1.04
N ALA A 143 8.06 -10.53 1.01
CA ALA A 143 9.42 -10.79 0.50
C ALA A 143 10.18 -11.87 1.30
N VAL A 144 9.79 -12.09 2.57
CA VAL A 144 10.37 -13.13 3.44
C VAL A 144 9.51 -14.39 3.45
N ALA A 145 8.20 -14.22 3.60
CA ALA A 145 7.26 -15.34 3.78
C ALA A 145 6.90 -16.03 2.44
N ARG A 146 6.98 -15.29 1.33
CA ARG A 146 6.63 -15.74 -0.04
C ARG A 146 7.65 -15.19 -1.05
N PRO A 147 8.92 -15.63 -1.00
CA PRO A 147 10.00 -15.09 -1.84
C PRO A 147 9.76 -15.28 -3.34
N GLU A 148 8.92 -16.23 -3.72
CA GLU A 148 8.46 -16.46 -5.09
C GLU A 148 7.55 -15.32 -5.62
N CYS A 149 6.83 -14.61 -4.74
CA CYS A 149 5.93 -13.52 -5.11
C CYS A 149 6.71 -12.22 -5.33
N THR A 150 7.19 -11.99 -6.52
CA THR A 150 8.02 -10.81 -6.86
C THR A 150 7.26 -9.67 -7.53
N ASP A 151 6.11 -9.93 -8.13
CA ASP A 151 5.30 -8.97 -8.89
C ASP A 151 4.03 -8.57 -8.11
N LEU A 152 4.22 -7.81 -7.03
CA LEU A 152 3.17 -7.44 -6.08
C LEU A 152 2.57 -6.06 -6.39
N HIS A 153 1.26 -6.00 -6.53
CA HIS A 153 0.52 -4.79 -6.85
C HIS A 153 -0.71 -4.62 -5.97
N PHE A 154 -0.93 -3.43 -5.41
CA PHE A 154 -2.20 -3.17 -4.74
C PHE A 154 -3.35 -2.99 -5.76
N VAL A 155 -4.55 -3.42 -5.36
CA VAL A 155 -5.77 -3.34 -6.17
C VAL A 155 -6.62 -2.12 -5.76
N ASN A 156 -6.92 -1.99 -4.48
CA ASN A 156 -7.76 -0.93 -3.93
C ASN A 156 -7.02 -0.10 -2.88
N ARG A 157 -7.61 1.03 -2.50
CA ARG A 157 -7.10 1.91 -1.46
C ARG A 157 -8.14 2.08 -0.36
N ILE A 158 -7.67 2.26 0.87
CA ILE A 158 -8.49 2.62 2.02
C ILE A 158 -7.81 3.79 2.73
N GLU A 159 -8.57 4.83 3.03
CA GLU A 159 -8.08 6.03 3.72
C GLU A 159 -7.41 5.70 5.05
N MET A 160 -6.57 6.61 5.55
CA MET A 160 -5.80 6.40 6.77
C MET A 160 -6.70 6.16 7.98
N GLU A 161 -7.74 6.97 8.12
CA GLU A 161 -8.67 6.92 9.25
C GLU A 161 -9.63 5.73 9.19
N SER A 162 -9.81 5.13 8.02
CA SER A 162 -10.69 4.00 7.75
C SER A 162 -9.97 2.66 7.85
N SER A 163 -10.72 1.58 7.97
CA SER A 163 -10.19 0.22 7.92
C SER A 163 -10.95 -0.66 6.94
N GLY A 164 -10.41 -1.83 6.65
CA GLY A 164 -11.10 -2.82 5.84
C GLY A 164 -10.21 -3.66 4.96
N ILE A 165 -10.85 -4.42 4.09
CA ILE A 165 -10.22 -5.36 3.17
C ILE A 165 -9.38 -4.60 2.14
N SER A 166 -8.10 -4.90 2.12
CA SER A 166 -7.14 -4.41 1.13
C SER A 166 -6.53 -5.60 0.39
N ILE A 167 -6.38 -5.47 -0.92
CA ILE A 167 -6.02 -6.55 -1.82
C ILE A 167 -4.70 -6.23 -2.51
N ILE A 168 -3.81 -7.22 -2.54
CA ILE A 168 -2.58 -7.21 -3.32
C ILE A 168 -2.69 -8.33 -4.35
N ALA A 169 -2.63 -8.01 -5.63
CA ALA A 169 -2.49 -8.97 -6.70
C ALA A 169 -1.01 -9.41 -6.80
N LYS A 170 -0.79 -10.70 -7.03
CA LYS A 170 0.54 -11.32 -7.13
C LYS A 170 1.09 -11.32 -8.56
N ASP A 171 0.29 -10.85 -9.53
CA ASP A 171 0.66 -10.68 -10.93
C ASP A 171 -0.07 -9.50 -11.60
N ARG A 172 0.42 -9.08 -12.78
CA ARG A 172 -0.10 -7.91 -13.52
C ARG A 172 -1.45 -8.16 -14.18
N ARG A 173 -1.74 -9.40 -14.61
CA ARG A 173 -3.00 -9.75 -15.26
C ARG A 173 -4.16 -9.61 -14.28
N TRP A 174 -4.01 -10.19 -13.09
CA TRP A 174 -4.99 -10.06 -12.01
C TRP A 174 -5.14 -8.62 -11.55
N ARG A 175 -4.02 -7.90 -11.39
CA ARG A 175 -4.08 -6.47 -11.07
C ARG A 175 -4.91 -5.70 -12.08
N ALA A 176 -4.59 -5.82 -13.38
CA ALA A 176 -5.25 -5.05 -14.44
C ALA A 176 -6.76 -5.38 -14.48
N HIS A 177 -7.12 -6.66 -14.37
CA HIS A 177 -8.50 -7.11 -14.32
C HIS A 177 -9.24 -6.54 -13.11
N LEU A 178 -8.71 -6.75 -11.90
CA LEU A 178 -9.37 -6.30 -10.66
C LEU A 178 -9.49 -4.78 -10.59
N GLN A 179 -8.47 -4.02 -11.00
CA GLN A 179 -8.55 -2.56 -11.04
C GLN A 179 -9.51 -2.06 -12.10
N GLY A 180 -9.55 -2.68 -13.28
CA GLY A 180 -10.45 -2.31 -14.37
C GLY A 180 -11.93 -2.54 -14.04
N HIS A 181 -12.22 -3.54 -13.22
CA HIS A 181 -13.59 -3.90 -12.81
C HIS A 181 -13.92 -3.51 -11.37
N TRP A 182 -13.03 -2.79 -10.67
CA TRP A 182 -13.22 -2.47 -9.25
C TRP A 182 -14.57 -1.82 -8.94
N ALA A 183 -15.03 -0.89 -9.76
CA ALA A 183 -16.28 -0.19 -9.56
C ALA A 183 -17.51 -1.11 -9.66
N SER A 184 -17.46 -2.17 -10.47
CA SER A 184 -18.57 -3.10 -10.69
C SER A 184 -18.67 -4.21 -9.65
N PHE A 185 -17.61 -4.47 -8.88
CA PHE A 185 -17.66 -5.50 -7.85
C PHE A 185 -18.58 -5.08 -6.70
N PRO A 186 -19.49 -5.95 -6.23
CA PRO A 186 -20.29 -5.70 -5.03
C PRO A 186 -19.40 -5.51 -3.80
N LYS A 187 -19.59 -4.41 -3.10
CA LYS A 187 -18.86 -4.07 -1.87
C LYS A 187 -19.83 -3.66 -0.79
N ARG A 188 -19.54 -4.04 0.44
CA ARG A 188 -20.33 -3.64 1.61
C ARG A 188 -19.45 -3.06 2.68
N ILE A 189 -19.91 -1.93 3.23
CA ILE A 189 -19.23 -1.22 4.31
C ILE A 189 -20.10 -1.18 5.57
N TYR A 190 -19.43 -1.19 6.73
CA TYR A 190 -20.02 -0.73 7.97
C TYR A 190 -19.79 0.77 8.10
N LEU A 191 -20.84 1.48 8.51
CA LEU A 191 -20.78 2.88 8.94
C LEU A 191 -21.23 2.97 10.40
N VAL A 192 -20.51 3.76 11.20
CA VAL A 192 -20.89 4.07 12.58
C VAL A 192 -21.21 5.55 12.65
N LEU A 193 -22.45 5.84 13.05
CA LEU A 193 -23.05 7.16 13.03
C LEU A 193 -23.39 7.61 14.46
N GLU A 194 -23.31 8.90 14.71
CA GLU A 194 -24.08 9.53 15.77
C GLU A 194 -25.48 9.83 15.24
N GLY A 195 -26.49 9.46 15.99
CA GLY A 195 -27.91 9.55 15.61
C GLY A 195 -28.58 8.20 15.46
N SER A 196 -29.90 8.23 15.28
CA SER A 196 -30.75 7.06 15.14
C SER A 196 -31.39 7.01 13.76
N VAL A 197 -31.44 5.82 13.18
CA VAL A 197 -32.13 5.55 11.91
C VAL A 197 -33.05 4.35 12.05
N PRO A 198 -34.07 4.18 11.19
CA PRO A 198 -34.85 2.95 11.10
C PRO A 198 -33.98 1.72 10.88
N VAL A 199 -34.52 0.54 11.19
CA VAL A 199 -33.77 -0.74 11.04
C VAL A 199 -33.33 -0.97 9.58
N ASP A 200 -34.23 -0.67 8.65
CA ASP A 200 -33.96 -0.74 7.20
C ASP A 200 -34.38 0.61 6.54
N GLY A 201 -33.64 1.04 5.55
CA GLY A 201 -33.91 2.29 4.83
C GLY A 201 -32.90 2.55 3.71
N GLU A 202 -32.89 3.77 3.22
CA GLU A 202 -32.00 4.21 2.15
C GLU A 202 -31.32 5.53 2.48
N ILE A 203 -30.04 5.63 2.17
CA ILE A 203 -29.30 6.90 2.17
C ILE A 203 -29.40 7.45 0.75
N THR A 204 -30.21 8.47 0.54
CA THR A 204 -30.38 9.10 -0.76
C THR A 204 -29.33 10.17 -0.97
N VAL A 205 -28.67 10.15 -2.12
CA VAL A 205 -27.62 11.11 -2.51
C VAL A 205 -28.04 11.80 -3.80
N LEU A 206 -27.86 13.13 -3.83
CA LEU A 206 -28.08 13.93 -5.03
C LEU A 206 -26.71 14.16 -5.70
N GLU A 207 -26.54 13.59 -6.88
CA GLU A 207 -25.32 13.75 -7.70
C GLU A 207 -25.60 14.70 -8.86
N GLN A 208 -24.64 15.55 -9.19
CA GLN A 208 -24.72 16.40 -10.38
C GLN A 208 -24.23 15.58 -11.56
N GLY A 209 -25.13 15.20 -12.46
CA GLY A 209 -24.80 14.52 -13.71
C GLY A 209 -24.74 15.48 -14.91
N GLU A 210 -24.30 14.99 -16.05
CA GLU A 210 -24.22 15.77 -17.29
C GLU A 210 -25.59 16.31 -17.80
N HIS A 211 -26.67 15.60 -17.47
CA HIS A 211 -28.03 15.94 -17.90
C HIS A 211 -28.96 16.40 -16.77
N GLY A 212 -28.37 16.81 -15.60
CA GLY A 212 -29.12 17.30 -14.46
C GLY A 212 -28.79 16.57 -13.17
N ARG A 213 -29.68 16.68 -12.18
CA ARG A 213 -29.50 16.03 -10.86
C ARG A 213 -29.98 14.60 -10.92
N ASN A 214 -29.07 13.66 -10.62
CA ASN A 214 -29.40 12.25 -10.46
C ASN A 214 -29.58 11.93 -8.98
N ILE A 215 -30.47 11.00 -8.69
CA ILE A 215 -30.67 10.45 -7.35
C ILE A 215 -30.04 9.08 -7.32
N ARG A 216 -29.08 8.89 -6.40
CA ARG A 216 -28.51 7.58 -6.10
C ARG A 216 -28.93 7.17 -4.69
N ALA A 217 -29.51 5.98 -4.56
CA ALA A 217 -29.94 5.43 -3.28
C ALA A 217 -28.96 4.32 -2.85
N PHE A 218 -28.63 4.32 -1.57
CA PHE A 218 -27.81 3.31 -0.92
C PHE A 218 -28.65 2.62 0.15
N PRO A 219 -29.21 1.43 -0.14
CA PRO A 219 -29.95 0.66 0.85
C PRO A 219 -29.07 0.34 2.05
N TYR A 220 -29.61 0.48 3.24
CA TYR A 220 -28.87 0.13 4.46
C TYR A 220 -29.72 -0.74 5.37
N ARG A 221 -29.02 -1.44 6.27
CA ARG A 221 -29.61 -2.09 7.43
C ARG A 221 -28.87 -1.70 8.69
N ALA A 222 -29.59 -1.24 9.71
CA ALA A 222 -29.04 -1.01 11.03
C ALA A 222 -28.73 -2.35 11.70
N MET A 223 -27.49 -2.55 12.08
CA MET A 223 -26.99 -3.79 12.64
C MET A 223 -27.01 -3.78 14.18
N ARG A 224 -26.75 -2.61 14.76
CA ARG A 224 -26.75 -2.32 16.20
C ARG A 224 -26.99 -0.86 16.43
N ALA A 225 -27.67 -0.52 17.51
CA ALA A 225 -27.86 0.83 17.98
C ALA A 225 -27.80 0.88 19.51
N ASN A 226 -27.47 2.05 20.05
CA ASN A 226 -27.67 2.44 21.43
C ASN A 226 -28.27 3.87 21.46
N ASP A 227 -28.39 4.47 22.62
CA ASP A 227 -29.07 5.79 22.79
C ASP A 227 -28.43 6.92 21.95
N ARG A 228 -27.16 6.77 21.55
CA ARG A 228 -26.41 7.82 20.85
C ARG A 228 -25.95 7.44 19.46
N TYR A 229 -25.58 6.17 19.25
CA TYR A 229 -24.90 5.70 18.06
C TYR A 229 -25.65 4.59 17.35
N THR A 230 -25.55 4.58 16.04
CA THR A 230 -26.06 3.50 15.18
C THR A 230 -24.93 2.96 14.31
N MET A 231 -24.77 1.64 14.26
CA MET A 231 -23.94 0.94 13.29
C MET A 231 -24.82 0.35 12.21
N LEU A 232 -24.65 0.79 10.98
CA LEU A 232 -25.36 0.27 9.82
C LEU A 232 -24.41 -0.44 8.83
N ARG A 233 -25.00 -1.27 8.01
CA ARG A 233 -24.37 -1.91 6.85
C ARG A 233 -25.05 -1.38 5.60
N THR A 234 -24.25 -0.98 4.60
CA THR A 234 -24.75 -0.55 3.29
C THR A 234 -23.88 -1.12 2.18
N GLU A 235 -24.47 -1.28 1.00
CA GLU A 235 -23.75 -1.64 -0.22
C GLU A 235 -23.22 -0.37 -0.87
N ALA A 236 -21.91 -0.14 -0.68
CA ALA A 236 -21.22 1.04 -1.17
C ALA A 236 -19.70 0.78 -1.21
N ASP A 237 -18.99 1.53 -2.05
CA ASP A 237 -17.54 1.62 -2.03
C ASP A 237 -17.09 2.61 -0.94
N PRO A 238 -15.95 2.44 -0.27
CA PRO A 238 -15.34 3.49 0.53
C PRO A 238 -15.20 4.84 -0.19
N ASP A 239 -15.03 4.83 -1.51
CA ASP A 239 -14.95 6.02 -2.35
C ASP A 239 -16.31 6.75 -2.48
N ASP A 240 -17.44 6.10 -2.19
CA ASP A 240 -18.77 6.72 -2.13
C ASP A 240 -19.00 7.54 -0.85
N VAL A 241 -18.17 7.39 0.17
CA VAL A 241 -18.37 8.02 1.47
C VAL A 241 -18.55 9.54 1.40
N PRO A 242 -17.78 10.31 0.60
CA PRO A 242 -18.00 11.75 0.48
C PRO A 242 -19.43 12.10 0.04
N ALA A 243 -20.01 11.33 -0.89
CA ALA A 243 -21.38 11.49 -1.35
C ALA A 243 -22.40 11.10 -0.27
N LEU A 244 -22.15 10.00 0.44
CA LEU A 244 -23.00 9.53 1.55
C LEU A 244 -23.13 10.54 2.68
N LEU A 245 -22.11 11.39 2.97
CA LEU A 245 -22.18 12.40 4.03
C LEU A 245 -23.36 13.35 3.87
N GLY A 246 -23.67 13.74 2.62
CA GLY A 246 -24.83 14.59 2.33
C GLY A 246 -26.18 13.90 2.62
N GLY A 247 -26.26 12.62 2.27
CA GLY A 247 -27.43 11.78 2.55
C GLY A 247 -27.66 11.55 4.04
N LEU A 248 -26.58 11.23 4.77
CA LEU A 248 -26.62 11.02 6.23
C LEU A 248 -27.09 12.28 6.98
N ARG A 249 -26.65 13.47 6.57
CA ARG A 249 -27.14 14.74 7.16
C ARG A 249 -28.64 14.91 7.01
N ARG A 250 -29.24 14.49 5.90
CA ARG A 250 -30.71 14.51 5.71
C ARG A 250 -31.44 13.54 6.63
N LEU A 251 -30.76 12.51 7.09
CA LEU A 251 -31.26 11.60 8.13
C LEU A 251 -30.94 12.07 9.56
N ASN A 252 -30.46 13.31 9.73
CA ASN A 252 -29.98 13.85 11.00
C ASN A 252 -28.91 13.00 11.67
N CYS A 253 -28.05 12.35 10.87
CA CYS A 253 -26.95 11.51 11.33
C CYS A 253 -25.61 12.07 10.91
N VAL A 254 -24.60 11.86 11.76
CA VAL A 254 -23.21 12.27 11.51
C VAL A 254 -22.32 11.04 11.52
N LEU A 255 -21.54 10.88 10.45
CA LEU A 255 -20.55 9.81 10.37
C LEU A 255 -19.38 10.10 11.32
N LEU A 256 -19.10 9.20 12.26
CA LEU A 256 -18.07 9.39 13.27
C LEU A 256 -16.67 9.49 12.65
N GLY A 257 -15.85 10.41 13.18
CA GLY A 257 -14.46 10.60 12.80
C GLY A 257 -14.23 11.03 11.35
N LYS A 258 -15.28 11.55 10.65
CA LYS A 258 -15.18 12.04 9.28
C LYS A 258 -15.63 13.49 9.17
N GLY A 259 -14.66 14.39 9.14
CA GLY A 259 -14.89 15.84 9.11
C GLY A 259 -14.45 16.53 10.40
N LYS A 260 -14.23 17.85 10.31
CA LYS A 260 -13.66 18.65 11.42
C LYS A 260 -14.58 18.73 12.65
N GLU A 261 -15.89 18.67 12.43
CA GLU A 261 -16.91 18.82 13.48
C GLU A 261 -17.56 17.48 13.87
N ALA A 262 -17.16 16.37 13.21
CA ALA A 262 -17.71 15.07 13.52
C ALA A 262 -17.13 14.55 14.84
N PRO A 263 -17.99 14.00 15.74
CA PRO A 263 -17.51 13.35 16.94
C PRO A 263 -16.55 12.21 16.60
N ASP A 264 -15.46 12.12 17.34
CA ASP A 264 -14.46 11.05 17.16
C ASP A 264 -14.18 10.29 18.46
N PRO A 265 -15.16 9.54 18.98
CA PRO A 265 -14.99 8.78 20.21
C PRO A 265 -14.04 7.59 20.06
N MET A 266 -13.71 7.22 18.82
CA MET A 266 -12.88 6.04 18.52
C MET A 266 -11.45 6.39 18.11
N GLY A 267 -11.12 7.67 17.85
CA GLY A 267 -9.83 8.09 17.28
C GLY A 267 -9.66 7.62 15.84
N ARG A 268 -10.79 7.41 15.12
CA ARG A 268 -10.80 6.92 13.75
C ARG A 268 -12.15 7.15 13.07
N ALA A 269 -12.18 7.09 11.76
CA ALA A 269 -13.46 7.11 11.04
C ALA A 269 -14.30 5.84 11.32
N GLY A 270 -15.59 6.04 11.45
CA GLY A 270 -16.59 4.99 11.60
C GLY A 270 -16.85 4.24 10.28
N ILE A 271 -15.80 3.88 9.55
CA ILE A 271 -15.88 3.27 8.22
C ILE A 271 -15.06 1.98 8.21
N HIS A 272 -15.66 0.89 7.69
CA HIS A 272 -14.97 -0.38 7.51
C HIS A 272 -15.49 -1.14 6.29
N LEU A 273 -14.61 -1.37 5.30
CA LEU A 273 -14.91 -2.25 4.17
C LEU A 273 -14.82 -3.70 4.64
N PHE A 274 -15.97 -4.34 4.83
CA PHE A 274 -16.00 -5.67 5.43
C PHE A 274 -16.27 -6.81 4.45
N GLU A 275 -16.82 -6.52 3.27
CA GLU A 275 -17.14 -7.54 2.29
C GLU A 275 -16.86 -7.01 0.86
N VAL A 276 -16.23 -7.86 0.06
CA VAL A 276 -15.98 -7.62 -1.37
C VAL A 276 -16.20 -8.92 -2.09
N ALA A 277 -17.09 -8.92 -3.10
CA ALA A 277 -17.27 -10.05 -4.00
C ALA A 277 -16.50 -9.75 -5.29
N LEU A 278 -15.52 -10.56 -5.60
CA LEU A 278 -14.64 -10.41 -6.76
C LEU A 278 -14.97 -11.49 -7.81
N THR A 279 -14.76 -11.15 -9.06
CA THR A 279 -14.66 -12.13 -10.14
C THR A 279 -13.28 -12.05 -10.75
N GLY A 280 -12.58 -13.15 -10.83
CA GLY A 280 -11.26 -13.25 -11.44
C GLY A 280 -11.30 -13.21 -12.97
N PRO A 281 -10.13 -13.14 -13.65
CA PRO A 281 -10.04 -13.05 -15.11
C PRO A 281 -10.65 -14.24 -15.87
N GLU A 282 -10.78 -15.38 -15.22
CA GLU A 282 -11.36 -16.62 -15.79
C GLU A 282 -12.74 -16.94 -15.21
N GLY A 283 -13.40 -15.95 -14.57
CA GLY A 283 -14.72 -16.10 -13.99
C GLY A 283 -14.74 -16.71 -12.58
N GLN A 284 -13.59 -16.84 -11.91
CA GLN A 284 -13.53 -17.33 -10.53
C GLN A 284 -14.24 -16.35 -9.59
N GLU A 285 -15.17 -16.86 -8.80
CA GLU A 285 -15.86 -16.08 -7.78
C GLU A 285 -15.11 -16.16 -6.45
N ILE A 286 -14.75 -15.01 -5.89
CA ILE A 286 -14.03 -14.90 -4.62
C ILE A 286 -14.81 -13.96 -3.71
N LEU A 287 -15.29 -14.47 -2.58
CA LEU A 287 -15.99 -13.69 -1.56
C LEU A 287 -15.08 -13.42 -0.37
N LEU A 288 -14.62 -12.18 -0.26
CA LEU A 288 -13.79 -11.72 0.85
C LEU A 288 -14.68 -11.16 1.95
N LYS A 289 -14.45 -11.59 3.19
CA LYS A 289 -15.18 -11.09 4.37
C LYS A 289 -14.25 -10.85 5.55
N SER A 290 -14.50 -9.78 6.28
CA SER A 290 -13.84 -9.48 7.54
C SER A 290 -14.82 -9.42 8.70
N ARG A 291 -14.26 -9.39 9.91
CA ARG A 291 -15.04 -9.20 11.13
C ARG A 291 -15.33 -7.72 11.36
N VAL A 292 -16.38 -7.43 12.14
CA VAL A 292 -16.64 -6.10 12.64
C VAL A 292 -15.48 -5.63 13.54
N PRO A 293 -14.93 -4.44 13.36
CA PRO A 293 -13.89 -3.90 14.23
C PRO A 293 -14.33 -3.91 15.71
N ARG A 294 -13.39 -4.25 16.59
CA ARG A 294 -13.66 -4.32 18.04
C ARG A 294 -14.11 -2.98 18.61
N GLU A 295 -13.56 -1.89 18.11
CA GLU A 295 -13.89 -0.52 18.51
C GLU A 295 -15.37 -0.22 18.23
N PHE A 296 -15.88 -0.64 17.08
CA PHE A 296 -17.30 -0.49 16.74
C PHE A 296 -18.18 -1.24 17.73
N LEU A 297 -17.85 -2.51 18.00
CA LEU A 297 -18.61 -3.31 18.96
C LEU A 297 -18.54 -2.76 20.39
N THR A 298 -17.39 -2.23 20.80
CA THR A 298 -17.22 -1.63 22.13
C THR A 298 -18.07 -0.38 22.28
N LEU A 299 -18.07 0.50 21.27
CA LEU A 299 -18.88 1.70 21.24
C LEU A 299 -20.39 1.36 21.31
N MET A 300 -20.82 0.37 20.53
CA MET A 300 -22.24 -0.08 20.52
C MET A 300 -22.70 -0.68 21.86
N ARG A 301 -21.78 -1.18 22.68
CA ARG A 301 -22.07 -1.70 24.02
C ARG A 301 -22.02 -0.62 25.11
N GLY A 302 -21.79 0.64 24.74
CA GLY A 302 -21.60 1.73 25.71
C GLY A 302 -20.24 1.67 26.45
N GLY A 303 -19.31 0.85 25.98
CA GLY A 303 -17.99 0.68 26.60
C GLY A 303 -17.08 1.91 26.36
N LYS A 304 -16.24 2.21 27.36
CA LYS A 304 -15.17 3.22 27.20
C LYS A 304 -14.10 2.67 26.24
N LEU A 305 -13.81 3.42 25.19
CA LEU A 305 -12.71 3.13 24.29
C LEU A 305 -11.40 3.65 24.89
N LYS A 306 -10.38 2.81 24.91
CA LYS A 306 -9.01 3.30 25.14
C LYS A 306 -8.63 4.17 23.94
N ALA A 307 -8.05 5.35 24.19
CA ALA A 307 -7.56 6.22 23.13
C ALA A 307 -6.69 5.39 22.15
N HIS A 308 -7.04 5.44 20.90
CA HIS A 308 -6.28 4.73 19.85
C HIS A 308 -4.92 5.43 19.72
N THR A 309 -3.90 4.88 20.34
CA THR A 309 -2.53 5.28 19.99
C THR A 309 -2.26 4.74 18.59
N ALA A 310 -2.54 5.58 17.59
CA ALA A 310 -2.01 5.34 16.25
C ALA A 310 -0.51 5.07 16.39
N PRO A 311 0.05 4.09 15.68
CA PRO A 311 1.49 3.91 15.67
C PRO A 311 2.10 5.28 15.33
N LYS A 312 2.96 5.83 16.23
CA LYS A 312 3.58 7.14 16.05
C LYS A 312 4.16 7.17 14.64
N ALA A 313 3.50 7.91 13.74
CA ALA A 313 4.12 8.28 12.49
C ALA A 313 5.42 8.97 12.86
N SER A 314 6.55 8.47 12.37
CA SER A 314 7.82 9.18 12.51
C SER A 314 7.57 10.63 12.12
N PRO A 315 7.98 11.62 12.95
CA PRO A 315 7.69 13.01 12.70
C PRO A 315 8.18 13.33 11.28
N ALA A 316 7.22 13.66 10.40
CA ALA A 316 7.55 14.24 9.13
C ALA A 316 8.31 15.53 9.45
N ALA A 317 9.61 15.55 9.16
CA ALA A 317 10.38 16.78 9.21
C ALA A 317 9.59 17.84 8.44
N HIS A 318 9.15 18.86 9.14
CA HIS A 318 8.59 20.07 8.53
C HIS A 318 9.63 20.56 7.52
N ALA A 319 9.44 20.24 6.25
CA ALA A 319 10.17 20.88 5.18
C ALA A 319 9.68 22.32 5.15
N THR A 320 10.45 23.21 5.76
CA THR A 320 10.38 24.64 5.57
C THR A 320 10.33 24.90 4.06
N ARG A 321 9.23 25.47 3.64
CA ARG A 321 9.01 25.96 2.28
C ARG A 321 10.12 27.01 2.00
N PRO A 322 10.92 26.90 0.93
CA PRO A 322 11.88 27.95 0.63
C PRO A 322 11.12 29.24 0.35
N GLU A 323 11.43 30.25 1.13
CA GLU A 323 10.97 31.62 0.99
C GLU A 323 11.41 32.14 -0.38
N LYS A 324 10.46 32.52 -1.22
CA LYS A 324 10.74 33.16 -2.51
C LYS A 324 11.41 34.51 -2.20
N ALA A 325 12.68 34.62 -2.49
CA ALA A 325 13.40 35.88 -2.49
C ALA A 325 12.68 36.84 -3.45
N SER A 326 12.10 37.88 -2.87
CA SER A 326 11.56 39.03 -3.61
C SER A 326 12.71 39.83 -4.17
N GLY A 327 13.02 39.61 -5.46
CA GLY A 327 13.91 40.44 -6.21
C GLY A 327 13.33 41.85 -6.37
N LYS A 328 13.86 42.82 -5.66
CA LYS A 328 13.67 44.25 -5.91
C LYS A 328 14.12 44.55 -7.33
N ARG A 329 13.20 44.87 -8.20
CA ARG A 329 13.50 45.56 -9.45
C ARG A 329 13.63 47.07 -9.17
N ALA A 330 14.82 47.55 -9.43
CA ALA A 330 15.13 48.98 -9.44
C ALA A 330 14.29 49.71 -10.48
N ALA A 331 13.80 50.89 -10.09
CA ALA A 331 13.16 51.88 -10.98
C ALA A 331 14.22 52.59 -11.81
N SER A 332 13.89 52.82 -13.08
CA SER A 332 14.53 53.88 -13.88
C SER A 332 13.45 54.71 -14.54
N PRO A 333 13.63 56.05 -14.55
CA PRO A 333 12.61 56.98 -14.98
C PRO A 333 12.81 57.42 -16.42
N GLY A 334 11.77 57.90 -17.03
CA GLY A 334 11.90 58.82 -18.12
C GLY A 334 11.11 58.51 -19.39
N GLY A 335 10.24 59.43 -19.78
CA GLY A 335 9.82 59.58 -21.13
C GLY A 335 8.34 59.89 -21.36
N ALA A 336 7.99 61.12 -21.20
CA ALA A 336 6.72 61.73 -21.65
C ALA A 336 6.51 61.59 -23.17
N SER A 337 5.25 61.42 -23.64
CA SER A 337 4.65 62.29 -24.63
C SER A 337 3.32 61.76 -25.20
N ARG A 338 2.32 62.60 -25.04
CA ARG A 338 1.23 62.95 -25.97
C ARG A 338 0.28 61.88 -26.51
N ALA A 339 -0.95 62.11 -26.10
CA ALA A 339 -2.16 61.84 -26.91
C ALA A 339 -2.19 62.67 -28.22
N PRO A 340 -3.06 62.41 -29.22
CA PRO A 340 -4.46 62.75 -29.07
C PRO A 340 -5.49 61.79 -29.75
N ARG A 341 -6.74 62.00 -29.33
CA ARG A 341 -8.05 61.67 -29.90
C ARG A 341 -8.10 61.56 -31.43
N VAL A 342 -8.96 60.70 -31.99
CA VAL A 342 -10.04 61.04 -32.93
C VAL A 342 -11.17 60.00 -32.84
N ARG A 343 -12.38 60.52 -32.99
CA ARG A 343 -13.73 59.94 -33.07
C ARG A 343 -14.03 59.33 -34.43
N GLY A 344 -15.13 58.61 -34.46
CA GLY A 344 -16.00 58.40 -35.63
C GLY A 344 -15.90 56.92 -36.10
N GLU A 345 -16.84 56.22 -36.35
CA GLU A 345 -18.31 56.16 -36.51
C GLU A 345 -18.80 54.80 -36.05
#